data_603d54f6c9d962f63d17b412e7dd42f3
#
_entry.id   603d54f6c9d962f63d17b412e7dd42f3
#
_cell.length_a   1.000
_cell.length_b   1.000
_cell.length_c   1.000
_cell.angle_alpha   90.00
_cell.angle_beta   90.00
_cell.angle_gamma   90.00
#
_symmetry.space_group_name_H-M   'P 1'
#
loop_
_entity.id
_entity.type
_entity.pdbx_description
1 polymer ?
#
loop_
_entity_poly.entity_id
_entity_poly.type
_entity_poly.pdbx_seq_one_letter_code
_entity_poly.pdbx_strand_id
1 'polypeptide(L)'
;IPSALTEKSNTQREENVLKSDRVLNMVMKKKNNKMITFAKTVGGAAAAALIAITVMANSGASIAHAMAKIPVIGAIAEVVTFREYQDSTNQMYADVKVPEVEVKNEDGTVNQESTNAINQSIQEYTDEIIAQYQADVEAADGQGYQAVDLDYQVITDSDRLFSIRFDKLVVMASGEETVKIYHIDKQTGKMINLSGIFKKGTNFIDPITANIKEQMKEQMAADENVTYWLDSDIPGWDFKSITADTTFYINEEGRLVIVFDEGEVAPMSMGSVEFVIPTEVIQDIVQDGFVQ
;
A
#
# COMPACT_ATOMS: atom_id res chain seq x y z
N ILE A 1 18.28 -49.92 16.53
CA ILE A 1 18.70 -48.55 16.18
C ILE A 1 17.61 -47.88 15.32
N PRO A 2 16.51 -47.38 15.91
CA PRO A 2 15.61 -46.44 15.23
C PRO A 2 15.51 -45.07 15.92
N SER A 3 16.14 -44.83 17.07
CA SER A 3 15.86 -43.59 17.87
C SER A 3 16.48 -42.30 17.36
N ALA A 4 17.67 -42.37 16.73
CA ALA A 4 18.35 -41.13 16.31
C ALA A 4 17.76 -40.44 15.06
N LEU A 5 17.09 -41.18 14.18
CA LEU A 5 16.42 -40.61 12.99
C LEU A 5 15.10 -39.96 13.37
N THR A 6 14.39 -40.56 14.33
CA THR A 6 13.12 -40.02 14.85
C THR A 6 13.32 -38.73 15.66
N GLU A 7 14.42 -38.68 16.43
CA GLU A 7 14.77 -37.52 17.25
C GLU A 7 15.21 -36.31 16.38
N LYS A 8 16.01 -36.55 15.34
CA LYS A 8 16.36 -35.52 14.35
C LYS A 8 15.13 -35.00 13.59
N SER A 9 14.22 -35.90 13.21
CA SER A 9 12.98 -35.51 12.52
C SER A 9 12.08 -34.65 13.42
N ASN A 10 11.97 -34.98 14.70
CA ASN A 10 11.16 -34.17 15.64
C ASN A 10 11.79 -32.81 15.94
N THR A 11 13.12 -32.75 16.11
CA THR A 11 13.83 -31.49 16.33
C THR A 11 13.70 -30.56 15.12
N GLN A 12 13.82 -31.10 13.90
CA GLN A 12 13.61 -30.34 12.65
C GLN A 12 12.17 -29.83 12.54
N ARG A 13 11.19 -30.62 12.93
CA ARG A 13 9.78 -30.25 12.93
C ARG A 13 9.47 -29.15 13.94
N GLU A 14 10.03 -29.25 15.15
CA GLU A 14 9.89 -28.20 16.18
C GLU A 14 10.55 -26.89 15.76
N GLU A 15 11.74 -26.96 15.16
CA GLU A 15 12.44 -25.77 14.63
C GLU A 15 11.65 -25.10 13.49
N ASN A 16 11.04 -25.89 12.63
CA ASN A 16 10.21 -25.40 11.55
C ASN A 16 8.91 -24.74 12.04
N VAL A 17 8.27 -25.30 13.06
CA VAL A 17 7.08 -24.71 13.72
C VAL A 17 7.45 -23.35 14.34
N LEU A 18 8.58 -23.26 15.04
CA LEU A 18 9.06 -22.02 15.65
C LEU A 18 9.37 -20.92 14.60
N LYS A 19 9.87 -21.31 13.42
CA LYS A 19 10.11 -20.37 12.31
C LYS A 19 8.80 -19.87 11.71
N SER A 20 7.83 -20.77 11.49
CA SER A 20 6.49 -20.46 11.02
C SER A 20 5.78 -19.46 11.96
N ASP A 21 5.79 -19.76 13.26
CA ASP A 21 5.19 -18.87 14.27
C ASP A 21 5.86 -17.50 14.32
N ARG A 22 7.17 -17.43 14.06
CA ARG A 22 7.91 -16.17 13.99
C ARG A 22 7.47 -15.34 12.77
N VAL A 23 7.33 -15.95 11.60
CA VAL A 23 6.85 -15.28 10.37
C VAL A 23 5.44 -14.75 10.58
N LEU A 24 4.53 -15.60 11.06
CA LEU A 24 3.14 -15.20 11.36
C LEU A 24 3.08 -14.03 12.36
N ASN A 25 3.89 -14.09 13.41
CA ASN A 25 3.95 -13.02 14.42
C ASN A 25 4.53 -11.71 13.85
N MET A 26 5.47 -11.78 12.90
CA MET A 26 5.97 -10.58 12.21
C MET A 26 4.87 -9.95 11.34
N VAL A 27 4.15 -10.74 10.56
CA VAL A 27 3.01 -10.28 9.76
C VAL A 27 1.97 -9.60 10.65
N MET A 28 1.52 -10.28 11.72
CA MET A 28 0.54 -9.72 12.63
C MET A 28 1.03 -8.47 13.37
N LYS A 29 2.31 -8.43 13.72
CA LYS A 29 2.91 -7.26 14.38
C LYS A 29 3.00 -6.05 13.45
N LYS A 30 3.43 -6.25 12.18
CA LYS A 30 3.45 -5.18 11.17
C LYS A 30 2.03 -4.71 10.84
N LYS A 31 1.07 -5.62 10.67
CA LYS A 31 -0.34 -5.30 10.43
C LYS A 31 -0.94 -4.46 11.58
N ASN A 32 -0.67 -4.84 12.83
CA ASN A 32 -1.11 -4.07 14.00
C ASN A 32 -0.43 -2.69 14.09
N ASN A 33 0.86 -2.58 13.75
CA ASN A 33 1.57 -1.31 13.74
C ASN A 33 1.04 -0.38 12.66
N LYS A 34 0.72 -0.90 11.45
CA LYS A 34 0.07 -0.13 10.38
C LYS A 34 -1.27 0.43 10.83
N MET A 35 -2.11 -0.37 11.48
CA MET A 35 -3.39 0.09 12.05
C MET A 35 -3.20 1.22 13.07
N ILE A 36 -2.18 1.15 13.91
CA ILE A 36 -1.89 2.18 14.93
C ILE A 36 -1.35 3.45 14.27
N THR A 37 -0.50 3.33 13.26
CA THR A 37 0.05 4.48 12.52
C THR A 37 -1.05 5.15 11.71
N PHE A 38 -1.87 4.38 11.01
CA PHE A 38 -3.03 4.88 10.27
C PHE A 38 -4.02 5.61 11.18
N ALA A 39 -4.37 5.04 12.34
CA ALA A 39 -5.26 5.68 13.30
C ALA A 39 -4.70 6.99 13.90
N LYS A 40 -3.39 7.22 13.82
CA LYS A 40 -2.75 8.47 14.27
C LYS A 40 -2.67 9.53 13.16
N THR A 41 -2.66 9.11 11.89
CA THR A 41 -2.53 10.00 10.73
C THR A 41 -3.86 10.38 10.11
N VAL A 42 -4.90 9.54 10.26
CA VAL A 42 -6.25 9.77 9.75
C VAL A 42 -7.16 10.21 10.91
N GLY A 43 -7.67 11.43 10.86
CA GLY A 43 -8.51 11.99 11.94
C GLY A 43 -9.80 11.20 12.16
N GLY A 44 -9.91 10.69 13.30
CA GLY A 44 -10.93 10.04 14.13
C GLY A 44 -12.16 9.34 13.54
N ALA A 45 -12.93 9.89 12.63
CA ALA A 45 -14.26 9.35 12.32
C ALA A 45 -14.29 8.43 11.08
N ALA A 46 -13.55 8.77 10.03
CA ALA A 46 -13.47 7.93 8.82
C ALA A 46 -12.60 6.68 9.06
N ALA A 47 -11.52 6.81 9.85
CA ALA A 47 -10.68 5.70 10.26
C ALA A 47 -11.43 4.63 11.07
N ALA A 48 -12.37 5.04 11.93
CA ALA A 48 -13.18 4.10 12.71
C ALA A 48 -14.12 3.27 11.83
N ALA A 49 -14.64 3.83 10.74
CA ALA A 49 -15.49 3.11 9.79
C ALA A 49 -14.68 2.12 8.94
N LEU A 50 -13.49 2.51 8.48
CA LEU A 50 -12.60 1.64 7.71
C LEU A 50 -12.03 0.48 8.56
N ILE A 51 -11.66 0.75 9.82
CA ILE A 51 -11.21 -0.28 10.76
C ILE A 51 -12.34 -1.28 11.06
N ALA A 52 -13.59 -0.82 11.21
CA ALA A 52 -14.74 -1.69 11.45
C ALA A 52 -15.01 -2.61 10.25
N ILE A 53 -14.82 -2.14 9.02
CA ILE A 53 -15.02 -2.92 7.80
C ILE A 53 -13.92 -3.99 7.66
N THR A 54 -12.67 -3.63 7.92
CA THR A 54 -11.53 -4.57 7.85
C THR A 54 -11.65 -5.68 8.92
N VAL A 55 -12.09 -5.34 10.13
CA VAL A 55 -12.30 -6.31 11.21
C VAL A 55 -13.49 -7.23 10.95
N MET A 56 -14.57 -6.73 10.31
CA MET A 56 -15.74 -7.56 9.99
C MET A 56 -15.50 -8.51 8.82
N ALA A 57 -14.69 -8.13 7.84
CA ALA A 57 -14.28 -9.00 6.74
C ALA A 57 -13.43 -10.20 7.20
N ASN A 58 -12.64 -10.03 8.27
CA ASN A 58 -11.76 -11.06 8.83
C ASN A 58 -12.43 -12.02 9.83
N SER A 59 -13.70 -11.83 10.20
CA SER A 59 -14.36 -12.65 11.23
C SER A 59 -15.06 -13.91 10.72
N GLY A 60 -14.73 -14.40 9.53
CA GLY A 60 -15.07 -15.77 9.08
C GLY A 60 -16.55 -16.09 8.90
N ALA A 61 -17.43 -15.11 9.01
CA ALA A 61 -18.83 -15.28 8.65
C ALA A 61 -18.99 -14.95 7.16
N SER A 62 -19.64 -15.82 6.40
CA SER A 62 -20.00 -15.64 5.00
C SER A 62 -20.89 -14.39 4.80
N ILE A 63 -20.28 -13.22 4.94
CA ILE A 63 -20.87 -11.90 4.71
C ILE A 63 -20.40 -11.37 3.34
N ALA A 64 -20.17 -12.26 2.39
CA ALA A 64 -19.86 -11.89 1.01
C ALA A 64 -20.99 -11.10 0.31
N HIS A 65 -22.15 -10.91 0.95
CA HIS A 65 -23.26 -10.16 0.41
C HIS A 65 -23.76 -8.99 1.25
N ALA A 66 -23.06 -8.64 2.33
CA ALA A 66 -23.40 -7.48 3.16
C ALA A 66 -22.20 -6.57 3.36
N MET A 67 -21.36 -6.40 2.34
CA MET A 67 -20.33 -5.39 2.36
C MET A 67 -20.99 -4.04 2.35
N ALA A 68 -20.77 -3.31 3.42
CA ALA A 68 -21.24 -1.97 3.54
C ALA A 68 -20.77 -1.18 2.32
N LYS A 69 -21.72 -0.77 1.49
CA LYS A 69 -21.51 0.35 0.58
C LYS A 69 -20.99 1.47 1.47
N ILE A 70 -19.76 1.87 1.24
CA ILE A 70 -19.28 3.12 1.82
C ILE A 70 -20.03 4.18 1.01
N PRO A 71 -21.05 4.86 1.57
CA PRO A 71 -21.72 5.90 0.84
C PRO A 71 -20.77 7.08 0.75
N VAL A 72 -20.11 7.17 -0.37
CA VAL A 72 -19.31 8.32 -0.70
C VAL A 72 -20.29 9.40 -1.13
N ILE A 73 -20.37 10.46 -0.36
CA ILE A 73 -21.25 11.60 -0.66
C ILE A 73 -20.68 12.31 -1.90
N GLY A 74 -21.44 12.27 -2.99
CA GLY A 74 -20.99 12.77 -4.30
C GLY A 74 -20.17 11.79 -5.10
N ALA A 75 -20.16 10.54 -4.72
CA ALA A 75 -19.23 9.57 -5.18
C ALA A 75 -19.56 8.91 -6.47
N ILE A 76 -18.51 8.65 -7.10
CA ILE A 76 -18.34 8.06 -8.40
C ILE A 76 -17.71 6.67 -8.31
N ALA A 77 -17.25 6.23 -7.13
CA ALA A 77 -16.64 4.92 -6.99
C ALA A 77 -17.21 4.13 -5.80
N GLU A 78 -17.65 2.91 -6.05
CA GLU A 78 -17.94 1.91 -5.02
C GLU A 78 -16.82 0.87 -5.04
N VAL A 79 -16.34 0.45 -3.87
CA VAL A 79 -15.28 -0.56 -3.74
C VAL A 79 -15.80 -1.73 -2.93
N VAL A 80 -15.64 -2.92 -3.46
CA VAL A 80 -16.00 -4.17 -2.79
C VAL A 80 -14.85 -5.17 -2.88
N THR A 81 -14.66 -6.01 -1.87
CA THR A 81 -13.76 -7.15 -2.03
C THR A 81 -14.42 -8.17 -2.96
N PHE A 82 -13.87 -8.30 -4.14
CA PHE A 82 -14.37 -9.21 -5.17
C PHE A 82 -13.88 -10.64 -4.94
N ARG A 83 -12.59 -10.77 -4.61
CA ARG A 83 -11.91 -12.04 -4.43
C ARG A 83 -10.88 -11.94 -3.30
N GLU A 84 -10.70 -13.02 -2.57
CA GLU A 84 -9.61 -13.20 -1.63
C GLU A 84 -8.88 -14.49 -2.00
N TYR A 85 -7.57 -14.40 -2.21
CA TYR A 85 -6.72 -15.56 -2.40
C TYR A 85 -6.02 -15.87 -1.10
N GLN A 86 -6.30 -17.05 -0.55
CA GLN A 86 -5.65 -17.55 0.66
C GLN A 86 -4.98 -18.88 0.37
N ASP A 87 -3.74 -19.02 0.78
CA ASP A 87 -3.00 -20.27 0.75
C ASP A 87 -2.19 -20.50 2.02
N SER A 88 -2.03 -21.76 2.39
CA SER A 88 -1.20 -22.20 3.50
C SER A 88 -0.59 -23.55 3.17
N THR A 89 0.55 -23.52 2.50
CA THR A 89 1.26 -24.71 2.03
C THR A 89 2.66 -24.76 2.63
N ASN A 90 2.97 -25.80 3.41
CA ASN A 90 4.35 -26.10 3.92
C ASN A 90 5.04 -24.96 4.66
N GLN A 91 4.38 -24.12 5.43
CA GLN A 91 4.90 -22.91 6.09
C GLN A 91 5.04 -21.68 5.16
N MET A 92 4.43 -21.74 4.00
CA MET A 92 4.24 -20.58 3.15
C MET A 92 2.78 -20.14 3.24
N TYR A 93 2.54 -18.85 3.33
CA TYR A 93 1.22 -18.26 3.57
C TYR A 93 0.98 -17.12 2.62
N ALA A 94 -0.23 -17.04 2.07
CA ALA A 94 -0.69 -15.88 1.31
C ALA A 94 -2.08 -15.47 1.78
N ASP A 95 -2.29 -14.17 1.90
CA ASP A 95 -3.59 -13.52 2.11
C ASP A 95 -3.63 -12.29 1.19
N VAL A 96 -4.25 -12.45 0.03
CA VAL A 96 -4.28 -11.42 -1.02
C VAL A 96 -5.72 -11.02 -1.28
N LYS A 97 -6.08 -9.81 -0.87
CA LYS A 97 -7.40 -9.21 -1.11
C LYS A 97 -7.44 -8.49 -2.46
N VAL A 98 -8.40 -8.84 -3.28
CA VAL A 98 -8.60 -8.28 -4.61
C VAL A 98 -9.91 -7.49 -4.62
N PRO A 99 -9.85 -6.14 -4.58
CA PRO A 99 -11.05 -5.32 -4.70
C PRO A 99 -11.54 -5.23 -6.15
N GLU A 100 -12.81 -4.91 -6.29
CA GLU A 100 -13.43 -4.43 -7.52
C GLU A 100 -13.95 -3.01 -7.28
N VAL A 101 -13.67 -2.11 -8.22
CA VAL A 101 -14.08 -0.70 -8.19
C VAL A 101 -15.13 -0.49 -9.27
N GLU A 102 -16.28 0.07 -8.91
CA GLU A 102 -17.29 0.52 -9.87
C GLU A 102 -17.26 2.05 -9.94
N VAL A 103 -16.91 2.60 -11.10
CA VAL A 103 -16.88 4.03 -11.36
C VAL A 103 -18.19 4.47 -11.97
N LYS A 104 -18.83 5.51 -11.41
CA LYS A 104 -20.10 6.06 -11.88
C LYS A 104 -19.92 7.46 -12.48
N ASN A 105 -20.71 7.77 -13.49
CA ASN A 105 -20.90 9.12 -14.01
C ASN A 105 -21.75 9.95 -13.05
N GLU A 106 -21.78 11.27 -13.25
CA GLU A 106 -22.60 12.20 -12.45
C GLU A 106 -24.10 11.85 -12.43
N ASP A 107 -24.61 11.22 -13.50
CA ASP A 107 -26.00 10.77 -13.59
C ASP A 107 -26.26 9.42 -12.89
N GLY A 108 -25.25 8.84 -12.24
CA GLY A 108 -25.30 7.55 -11.52
C GLY A 108 -25.15 6.32 -12.42
N THR A 109 -25.00 6.49 -13.73
CA THR A 109 -24.72 5.35 -14.63
C THR A 109 -23.27 4.90 -14.51
N VAL A 110 -23.00 3.61 -14.70
CA VAL A 110 -21.64 3.07 -14.64
C VAL A 110 -20.80 3.58 -15.81
N ASN A 111 -19.64 4.16 -15.51
CA ASN A 111 -18.62 4.47 -16.48
C ASN A 111 -17.80 3.21 -16.78
N GLN A 112 -18.23 2.48 -17.81
CA GLN A 112 -17.66 1.17 -18.11
C GLN A 112 -16.17 1.23 -18.50
N GLU A 113 -15.75 2.29 -19.19
CA GLU A 113 -14.33 2.47 -19.60
C GLU A 113 -13.43 2.64 -18.37
N SER A 114 -13.78 3.53 -17.46
CA SER A 114 -13.03 3.78 -16.22
C SER A 114 -13.05 2.58 -15.28
N THR A 115 -14.22 1.96 -15.12
CA THR A 115 -14.40 0.73 -14.32
C THR A 115 -13.49 -0.40 -14.83
N ASN A 116 -13.51 -0.64 -16.14
CA ASN A 116 -12.66 -1.69 -16.73
C ASN A 116 -11.18 -1.36 -16.60
N ALA A 117 -10.78 -0.12 -16.83
CA ALA A 117 -9.36 0.27 -16.76
C ALA A 117 -8.76 0.07 -15.37
N ILE A 118 -9.45 0.52 -14.32
CA ILE A 118 -8.93 0.36 -12.96
C ILE A 118 -8.96 -1.10 -12.51
N ASN A 119 -10.04 -1.84 -12.80
CA ASN A 119 -10.14 -3.24 -12.40
C ASN A 119 -9.13 -4.13 -13.14
N GLN A 120 -8.85 -3.84 -14.41
CA GLN A 120 -7.78 -4.52 -15.13
C GLN A 120 -6.42 -4.29 -14.46
N SER A 121 -6.09 -3.04 -14.10
CA SER A 121 -4.83 -2.71 -13.43
C SER A 121 -4.70 -3.36 -12.05
N ILE A 122 -5.81 -3.39 -11.29
CA ILE A 122 -5.88 -4.08 -9.99
C ILE A 122 -5.66 -5.59 -10.17
N GLN A 123 -6.33 -6.18 -11.15
CA GLN A 123 -6.25 -7.61 -11.42
C GLN A 123 -4.85 -8.01 -11.89
N GLU A 124 -4.24 -7.27 -12.81
CA GLU A 124 -2.87 -7.51 -13.26
C GLU A 124 -1.88 -7.47 -12.08
N TYR A 125 -1.97 -6.46 -11.22
CA TYR A 125 -1.12 -6.33 -10.04
C TYR A 125 -1.30 -7.47 -9.03
N THR A 126 -2.54 -7.84 -8.74
CA THR A 126 -2.83 -8.89 -7.75
C THR A 126 -2.54 -10.29 -8.29
N ASP A 127 -2.79 -10.54 -9.56
CA ASP A 127 -2.47 -11.82 -10.22
C ASP A 127 -0.94 -12.02 -10.33
N GLU A 128 -0.15 -10.95 -10.53
CA GLU A 128 1.31 -11.01 -10.48
C GLU A 128 1.82 -11.43 -9.09
N ILE A 129 1.27 -10.85 -8.03
CA ILE A 129 1.62 -11.22 -6.64
C ILE A 129 1.29 -12.69 -6.36
N ILE A 130 0.10 -13.15 -6.77
CA ILE A 130 -0.32 -14.54 -6.59
C ILE A 130 0.56 -15.49 -7.39
N ALA A 131 0.88 -15.15 -8.64
CA ALA A 131 1.73 -15.97 -9.49
C ALA A 131 3.16 -16.08 -8.94
N GLN A 132 3.72 -14.97 -8.43
CA GLN A 132 5.04 -14.99 -7.79
C GLN A 132 5.03 -15.86 -6.54
N TYR A 133 4.04 -15.73 -5.66
CA TYR A 133 3.89 -16.59 -4.49
C TYR A 133 3.81 -18.06 -4.87
N GLN A 134 3.02 -18.43 -5.88
CA GLN A 134 2.89 -19.81 -6.35
C GLN A 134 4.21 -20.36 -6.90
N ALA A 135 4.95 -19.54 -7.64
CA ALA A 135 6.28 -19.91 -8.13
C ALA A 135 7.28 -20.12 -6.98
N ASP A 136 7.24 -19.29 -5.95
CA ASP A 136 8.08 -19.43 -4.76
C ASP A 136 7.73 -20.70 -3.97
N VAL A 137 6.45 -21.05 -3.84
CA VAL A 137 6.00 -22.32 -3.22
C VAL A 137 6.53 -23.52 -3.98
N GLU A 138 6.45 -23.50 -5.31
CA GLU A 138 6.97 -24.58 -6.16
C GLU A 138 8.51 -24.69 -6.04
N ALA A 139 9.21 -23.58 -6.10
CA ALA A 139 10.67 -23.54 -6.00
C ALA A 139 11.20 -23.97 -4.62
N ALA A 140 10.43 -23.74 -3.56
CA ALA A 140 10.79 -24.10 -2.19
C ALA A 140 10.76 -25.61 -1.93
N ASP A 141 10.06 -26.41 -2.75
CA ASP A 141 9.95 -27.89 -2.63
C ASP A 141 9.69 -28.36 -1.17
N GLY A 142 8.79 -27.67 -0.48
CA GLY A 142 8.42 -27.97 0.92
C GLY A 142 9.44 -27.55 1.99
N GLN A 143 10.50 -26.81 1.64
CA GLN A 143 11.56 -26.40 2.56
C GLN A 143 11.51 -24.92 2.96
N GLY A 144 10.76 -24.10 2.26
CA GLY A 144 10.69 -22.66 2.46
C GLY A 144 9.77 -22.23 3.59
N TYR A 145 9.87 -20.94 3.95
CA TYR A 145 8.87 -20.21 4.71
C TYR A 145 8.77 -18.78 4.16
N GLN A 146 7.55 -18.38 3.88
CA GLN A 146 7.24 -17.05 3.36
C GLN A 146 5.82 -16.69 3.80
N ALA A 147 5.58 -15.41 4.02
CA ALA A 147 4.22 -14.90 4.12
C ALA A 147 4.04 -13.70 3.20
N VAL A 148 2.96 -13.70 2.44
CA VAL A 148 2.54 -12.60 1.57
C VAL A 148 1.19 -12.11 2.06
N ASP A 149 1.09 -10.82 2.38
CA ASP A 149 -0.15 -10.16 2.79
C ASP A 149 -0.37 -8.95 1.89
N LEU A 150 -1.55 -8.85 1.28
CA LEU A 150 -1.96 -7.70 0.51
C LEU A 150 -3.31 -7.21 1.01
N ASP A 151 -3.29 -6.03 1.61
CA ASP A 151 -4.49 -5.29 2.00
C ASP A 151 -4.70 -4.07 1.11
N TYR A 152 -5.91 -3.57 1.05
CA TYR A 152 -6.24 -2.33 0.33
C TYR A 152 -7.11 -1.39 1.17
N GLN A 153 -7.08 -0.11 0.80
CA GLN A 153 -7.94 0.91 1.39
C GLN A 153 -8.20 2.04 0.40
N VAL A 154 -9.39 2.67 0.49
CA VAL A 154 -9.64 3.94 -0.17
C VAL A 154 -8.97 5.02 0.68
N ILE A 155 -8.00 5.73 0.11
CA ILE A 155 -7.18 6.70 0.84
C ILE A 155 -7.50 8.15 0.47
N THR A 156 -8.08 8.36 -0.71
CA THR A 156 -8.61 9.65 -1.14
C THR A 156 -9.96 9.45 -1.82
N ASP A 157 -10.92 10.26 -1.44
CA ASP A 157 -12.22 10.31 -2.10
C ASP A 157 -12.79 11.73 -1.99
N SER A 158 -12.27 12.63 -2.83
CA SER A 158 -12.72 14.02 -2.96
C SER A 158 -13.63 14.20 -4.17
N ASP A 159 -14.12 15.39 -4.40
CA ASP A 159 -14.91 15.73 -5.60
C ASP A 159 -14.11 15.52 -6.89
N ARG A 160 -12.77 15.60 -6.81
CA ARG A 160 -11.89 15.52 -7.98
C ARG A 160 -11.15 14.18 -8.11
N LEU A 161 -10.70 13.60 -7.00
CA LEU A 161 -9.80 12.46 -7.02
C LEU A 161 -10.35 11.29 -6.20
N PHE A 162 -10.36 10.11 -6.80
CA PHE A 162 -10.49 8.83 -6.10
C PHE A 162 -9.14 8.13 -6.10
N SER A 163 -8.73 7.58 -4.94
CA SER A 163 -7.48 6.82 -4.82
C SER A 163 -7.67 5.57 -3.96
N ILE A 164 -7.23 4.43 -4.48
CA ILE A 164 -7.18 3.16 -3.76
C ILE A 164 -5.72 2.75 -3.56
N ARG A 165 -5.34 2.52 -2.31
CA ARG A 165 -4.00 2.12 -1.88
C ARG A 165 -3.97 0.63 -1.60
N PHE A 166 -2.92 -0.01 -2.02
CA PHE A 166 -2.53 -1.38 -1.70
C PHE A 166 -1.25 -1.36 -0.89
N ASP A 167 -1.27 -2.07 0.23
CA ASP A 167 -0.12 -2.31 1.09
C ASP A 167 0.26 -3.78 0.99
N LYS A 168 1.37 -4.07 0.32
CA LYS A 168 1.92 -5.42 0.21
C LYS A 168 3.02 -5.63 1.24
N LEU A 169 2.94 -6.71 1.99
CA LEU A 169 3.97 -7.16 2.91
C LEU A 169 4.43 -8.56 2.51
N VAL A 170 5.71 -8.70 2.24
CA VAL A 170 6.36 -10.00 2.04
C VAL A 170 7.31 -10.26 3.21
N VAL A 171 7.16 -11.39 3.88
CA VAL A 171 8.02 -11.78 5.00
C VAL A 171 8.70 -13.11 4.67
N MET A 172 10.02 -13.10 4.67
CA MET A 172 10.85 -14.31 4.63
C MET A 172 11.80 -14.33 5.85
N ALA A 173 13.04 -13.90 5.68
CA ALA A 173 13.96 -13.67 6.81
C ALA A 173 13.71 -12.29 7.47
N SER A 174 13.33 -11.32 6.67
CA SER A 174 12.86 -9.98 7.07
C SER A 174 11.55 -9.67 6.39
N GLY A 175 10.85 -8.62 6.84
CA GLY A 175 9.67 -8.12 6.15
C GLY A 175 10.08 -7.02 5.17
N GLU A 176 9.40 -6.95 4.03
CA GLU A 176 9.50 -5.91 3.02
C GLU A 176 8.11 -5.35 2.72
N GLU A 177 7.97 -4.04 2.82
CA GLU A 177 6.72 -3.34 2.53
C GLU A 177 6.81 -2.56 1.22
N THR A 178 5.81 -2.73 0.35
CA THR A 178 5.64 -1.91 -0.84
C THR A 178 4.23 -1.34 -0.94
N VAL A 179 4.12 -0.13 -1.47
CA VAL A 179 2.86 0.61 -1.60
C VAL A 179 2.54 0.83 -3.06
N LYS A 180 1.34 0.47 -3.48
CA LYS A 180 0.81 0.78 -4.80
C LYS A 180 -0.48 1.58 -4.66
N ILE A 181 -0.61 2.68 -5.39
CA ILE A 181 -1.82 3.49 -5.36
C ILE A 181 -2.31 3.71 -6.79
N TYR A 182 -3.60 3.45 -7.03
CA TYR A 182 -4.27 3.79 -8.28
C TYR A 182 -5.19 4.96 -8.07
N HIS A 183 -5.25 5.83 -9.06
CA HIS A 183 -6.00 7.07 -9.02
C HIS A 183 -6.93 7.20 -10.21
N ILE A 184 -8.14 7.73 -9.96
CA ILE A 184 -9.08 8.17 -11.00
C ILE A 184 -9.35 9.65 -10.80
N ASP A 185 -9.09 10.46 -11.83
CA ASP A 185 -9.63 11.81 -11.91
C ASP A 185 -11.13 11.72 -12.20
N LYS A 186 -11.96 12.06 -11.24
CA LYS A 186 -13.42 11.94 -11.32
C LYS A 186 -14.04 12.83 -12.38
N GLN A 187 -13.37 13.91 -12.76
CA GLN A 187 -13.84 14.82 -13.80
C GLN A 187 -13.70 14.23 -15.20
N THR A 188 -12.64 13.46 -15.43
CA THR A 188 -12.34 12.88 -16.74
C THR A 188 -12.65 11.40 -16.83
N GLY A 189 -12.85 10.73 -15.67
CA GLY A 189 -12.98 9.28 -15.55
C GLY A 189 -11.69 8.52 -15.87
N LYS A 190 -10.55 9.17 -15.99
CA LYS A 190 -9.30 8.55 -16.42
C LYS A 190 -8.39 8.24 -15.23
N MET A 191 -7.66 7.14 -15.35
CA MET A 191 -6.54 6.87 -14.47
C MET A 191 -5.44 7.90 -14.70
N ILE A 192 -4.84 8.38 -13.62
CA ILE A 192 -3.76 9.37 -13.63
C ILE A 192 -2.60 8.93 -12.74
N ASN A 193 -1.40 9.42 -13.07
CA ASN A 193 -0.20 9.39 -12.23
C ASN A 193 0.04 10.77 -11.59
N LEU A 194 1.16 10.94 -10.89
CA LEU A 194 1.51 12.21 -10.22
C LEU A 194 1.50 13.40 -11.20
N SER A 195 1.99 13.22 -12.42
CA SER A 195 1.98 14.31 -13.42
C SER A 195 0.57 14.76 -13.80
N GLY A 196 -0.42 13.89 -13.65
CA GLY A 196 -1.81 14.15 -14.01
C GLY A 196 -2.52 15.16 -13.12
N ILE A 197 -2.02 15.44 -11.91
CA ILE A 197 -2.60 16.48 -11.05
C ILE A 197 -2.05 17.88 -11.32
N PHE A 198 -1.03 18.02 -12.16
CA PHE A 198 -0.39 19.31 -12.46
C PHE A 198 -0.81 19.89 -13.80
N LYS A 199 -0.71 21.21 -13.92
CA LYS A 199 -0.96 21.94 -15.18
C LYS A 199 0.07 21.51 -16.22
N LYS A 200 -0.39 21.29 -17.45
CA LYS A 200 0.45 20.77 -18.52
C LYS A 200 1.67 21.69 -18.77
N GLY A 201 2.86 21.09 -18.79
CA GLY A 201 4.12 21.78 -19.08
C GLY A 201 4.73 22.50 -17.88
N THR A 202 4.18 22.38 -16.69
CA THR A 202 4.79 22.90 -15.46
C THR A 202 5.88 21.96 -14.95
N ASN A 203 6.87 22.54 -14.29
CA ASN A 203 7.89 21.77 -13.58
C ASN A 203 7.46 21.58 -12.12
N PHE A 204 6.91 20.41 -11.80
CA PHE A 204 6.54 20.03 -10.44
C PHE A 204 7.63 19.20 -9.73
N ILE A 205 8.52 18.58 -10.51
CA ILE A 205 9.57 17.69 -10.00
C ILE A 205 10.55 18.44 -9.09
N ASP A 206 11.11 19.54 -9.58
CA ASP A 206 12.14 20.27 -8.84
C ASP A 206 11.65 20.86 -7.51
N PRO A 207 10.52 21.58 -7.45
CA PRO A 207 10.07 22.17 -6.19
C PRO A 207 9.66 21.11 -5.16
N ILE A 208 9.01 20.02 -5.57
CA ILE A 208 8.64 18.93 -4.66
C ILE A 208 9.90 18.20 -4.17
N THR A 209 10.84 17.90 -5.06
CA THR A 209 12.12 17.26 -4.70
C THR A 209 12.91 18.11 -3.70
N ALA A 210 12.99 19.43 -3.94
CA ALA A 210 13.69 20.35 -3.02
C ALA A 210 13.04 20.37 -1.64
N ASN A 211 11.70 20.41 -1.59
CA ASN A 211 10.96 20.39 -0.34
C ASN A 211 11.15 19.07 0.43
N ILE A 212 11.10 17.93 -0.25
CA ILE A 212 11.35 16.62 0.38
C ILE A 212 12.77 16.56 0.96
N LYS A 213 13.78 17.01 0.22
CA LYS A 213 15.18 17.05 0.72
C LYS A 213 15.35 17.94 1.95
N GLU A 214 14.63 19.03 2.01
CA GLU A 214 14.63 19.90 3.19
C GLU A 214 13.98 19.20 4.39
N GLN A 215 12.80 18.60 4.22
CA GLN A 215 12.14 17.82 5.26
C GLN A 215 13.02 16.67 5.77
N MET A 216 13.72 15.96 4.87
CA MET A 216 14.65 14.89 5.26
C MET A 216 15.76 15.44 6.17
N LYS A 217 16.37 16.59 5.83
CA LYS A 217 17.42 17.22 6.65
C LYS A 217 16.90 17.65 8.01
N GLU A 218 15.73 18.28 8.03
CA GLU A 218 15.09 18.73 9.27
C GLU A 218 14.78 17.56 10.21
N GLN A 219 14.23 16.47 9.67
CA GLN A 219 13.90 15.27 10.44
C GLN A 219 15.15 14.58 10.98
N MET A 220 16.22 14.44 10.17
CA MET A 220 17.51 13.92 10.63
C MET A 220 18.17 14.81 11.69
N ALA A 221 18.00 16.12 11.62
CA ALA A 221 18.53 17.03 12.63
C ALA A 221 17.71 16.98 13.94
N ALA A 222 16.44 16.64 13.87
CA ALA A 222 15.54 16.58 15.02
C ALA A 222 15.60 15.24 15.78
N ASP A 223 15.91 14.12 15.10
CA ASP A 223 15.96 12.77 15.68
C ASP A 223 17.16 11.99 15.12
N GLU A 224 18.09 11.60 15.97
CA GLU A 224 19.28 10.80 15.63
C GLU A 224 18.98 9.38 15.12
N ASN A 225 17.76 8.89 15.34
CA ASN A 225 17.32 7.59 14.83
C ASN A 225 16.72 7.65 13.41
N VAL A 226 16.52 8.85 12.89
CA VAL A 226 16.01 9.09 11.53
C VAL A 226 17.18 9.22 10.57
N THR A 227 17.17 8.46 9.49
CA THR A 227 18.22 8.48 8.46
C THR A 227 17.60 8.42 7.07
N TYR A 228 18.00 9.31 6.19
CA TYR A 228 17.65 9.30 4.78
C TYR A 228 18.90 9.25 3.91
N TRP A 229 18.77 8.66 2.71
CA TRP A 229 19.85 8.62 1.73
C TRP A 229 19.96 9.96 0.99
N LEU A 230 20.69 10.92 1.53
CA LEU A 230 20.93 12.23 0.91
C LEU A 230 22.40 12.44 0.49
N ASP A 231 23.33 12.13 1.36
CA ASP A 231 24.78 12.24 1.16
C ASP A 231 25.43 10.95 1.68
N SER A 232 24.99 9.80 1.16
CA SER A 232 25.51 8.50 1.56
C SER A 232 26.85 8.21 0.89
N ASP A 233 27.73 7.49 1.58
CA ASP A 233 28.99 7.00 1.01
C ASP A 233 28.80 5.86 -0.01
N ILE A 234 27.54 5.45 -0.26
CA ILE A 234 27.18 4.34 -1.14
C ILE A 234 26.72 4.89 -2.49
N PRO A 235 27.48 4.69 -3.57
CA PRO A 235 27.08 5.18 -4.90
C PRO A 235 25.73 4.66 -5.33
N GLY A 236 24.83 5.59 -5.74
CA GLY A 236 23.53 5.26 -6.30
C GLY A 236 22.39 5.14 -5.29
N TRP A 237 22.66 5.22 -3.99
CA TRP A 237 21.61 5.15 -2.96
C TRP A 237 20.92 6.49 -2.70
N ASP A 238 21.64 7.60 -2.91
CA ASP A 238 21.07 8.91 -2.61
C ASP A 238 19.80 9.21 -3.39
N PHE A 239 18.80 9.70 -2.69
CA PHE A 239 17.60 10.26 -3.29
C PHE A 239 17.96 11.43 -4.20
N LYS A 240 17.72 11.30 -5.49
CA LYS A 240 18.02 12.35 -6.49
C LYS A 240 16.82 13.26 -6.72
N SER A 241 15.69 12.69 -7.11
CA SER A 241 14.45 13.41 -7.40
C SER A 241 13.26 12.47 -7.43
N ILE A 242 12.06 13.01 -7.26
CA ILE A 242 10.85 12.33 -7.65
C ILE A 242 10.75 12.22 -9.19
N THR A 243 9.79 11.45 -9.66
CA THR A 243 9.45 11.28 -11.09
C THR A 243 7.97 11.56 -11.32
N ALA A 244 7.53 11.50 -12.58
CA ALA A 244 6.12 11.60 -12.93
C ALA A 244 5.26 10.45 -12.37
N ASP A 245 5.89 9.31 -12.08
CA ASP A 245 5.26 8.07 -11.63
C ASP A 245 5.51 7.77 -10.15
N THR A 246 6.11 8.72 -9.40
CA THR A 246 6.30 8.58 -7.96
C THR A 246 4.94 8.42 -7.26
N THR A 247 4.87 7.48 -6.33
CA THR A 247 3.65 7.17 -5.59
C THR A 247 3.20 8.35 -4.74
N PHE A 248 1.90 8.67 -4.77
CA PHE A 248 1.34 9.81 -4.07
C PHE A 248 -0.11 9.55 -3.65
N TYR A 249 -0.65 10.42 -2.80
CA TYR A 249 -2.09 10.57 -2.57
C TYR A 249 -2.41 11.98 -2.07
N ILE A 250 -3.69 12.31 -2.01
CA ILE A 250 -4.17 13.54 -1.37
C ILE A 250 -4.78 13.13 -0.03
N ASN A 251 -4.27 13.67 1.08
CA ASN A 251 -4.75 13.33 2.41
C ASN A 251 -6.10 14.02 2.74
N GLU A 252 -6.66 13.72 3.91
CA GLU A 252 -7.94 14.29 4.37
C GLU A 252 -7.91 15.82 4.54
N GLU A 253 -6.71 16.40 4.72
CA GLU A 253 -6.51 17.84 4.81
C GLU A 253 -6.36 18.49 3.43
N GLY A 254 -6.55 17.73 2.34
CA GLY A 254 -6.42 18.20 0.96
C GLY A 254 -4.98 18.46 0.52
N ARG A 255 -3.99 17.90 1.20
CA ARG A 255 -2.56 18.09 0.88
C ARG A 255 -1.98 16.91 0.12
N LEU A 256 -1.07 17.19 -0.81
CA LEU A 256 -0.30 16.18 -1.52
C LEU A 256 0.66 15.47 -0.56
N VAL A 257 0.64 14.15 -0.60
CA VAL A 257 1.59 13.28 0.11
C VAL A 257 2.34 12.44 -0.90
N ILE A 258 3.67 12.49 -0.83
CA ILE A 258 4.57 11.62 -1.62
C ILE A 258 4.95 10.43 -0.76
N VAL A 259 4.89 9.24 -1.34
CA VAL A 259 5.13 7.96 -0.66
C VAL A 259 6.33 7.26 -1.30
N PHE A 260 7.22 6.77 -0.46
CA PHE A 260 8.35 5.92 -0.86
C PHE A 260 8.24 4.56 -0.19
N ASP A 261 8.58 3.53 -0.92
CA ASP A 261 8.62 2.17 -0.43
C ASP A 261 9.71 1.96 0.65
N GLU A 262 9.57 0.90 1.42
CA GLU A 262 10.58 0.48 2.40
C GLU A 262 11.94 0.27 1.71
N GLY A 263 12.97 0.97 2.18
CA GLY A 263 14.32 0.89 1.63
C GLY A 263 14.60 1.79 0.42
N GLU A 264 13.61 2.53 -0.11
CA GLU A 264 13.79 3.33 -1.33
C GLU A 264 14.63 4.60 -1.08
N VAL A 265 14.35 5.32 0.01
CA VAL A 265 15.03 6.58 0.36
C VAL A 265 15.61 6.59 1.77
N ALA A 266 15.43 5.51 2.52
CA ALA A 266 15.81 5.35 3.92
C ALA A 266 16.14 3.88 4.22
N PRO A 267 16.81 3.55 5.34
CA PRO A 267 16.98 2.16 5.77
C PRO A 267 15.63 1.45 5.93
N MET A 268 15.57 0.16 5.59
CA MET A 268 14.35 -0.66 5.71
C MET A 268 13.73 -0.63 7.12
N SER A 269 14.53 -0.38 8.16
CA SER A 269 14.04 -0.24 9.53
C SER A 269 13.09 0.94 9.74
N MET A 270 13.08 1.92 8.83
CA MET A 270 12.14 3.03 8.85
C MET A 270 10.78 2.70 8.22
N GLY A 271 10.67 1.56 7.51
CA GLY A 271 9.46 1.20 6.77
C GLY A 271 9.25 2.09 5.55
N SER A 272 8.01 2.11 5.03
CA SER A 272 7.60 3.07 4.01
C SER A 272 7.57 4.48 4.61
N VAL A 273 8.07 5.48 3.89
CA VAL A 273 8.13 6.87 4.36
C VAL A 273 7.27 7.80 3.51
N GLU A 274 6.69 8.79 4.16
CA GLU A 274 5.73 9.71 3.54
C GLU A 274 6.11 11.16 3.83
N PHE A 275 6.00 12.01 2.80
CA PHE A 275 6.28 13.44 2.89
C PHE A 275 5.03 14.24 2.49
N VAL A 276 4.49 15.00 3.42
CA VAL A 276 3.41 15.95 3.14
C VAL A 276 4.00 17.19 2.49
N ILE A 277 3.54 17.50 1.29
CA ILE A 277 4.01 18.67 0.55
C ILE A 277 3.14 19.87 0.93
N PRO A 278 3.73 20.96 1.46
CA PRO A 278 3.00 22.19 1.73
C PRO A 278 2.34 22.73 0.46
N THR A 279 1.09 23.16 0.57
CA THR A 279 0.32 23.65 -0.60
C THR A 279 1.02 24.80 -1.31
N GLU A 280 1.74 25.64 -0.57
CA GLU A 280 2.51 26.78 -1.09
C GLU A 280 3.59 26.38 -2.09
N VAL A 281 4.09 25.14 -2.02
CA VAL A 281 5.12 24.61 -2.94
C VAL A 281 4.54 24.37 -4.34
N ILE A 282 3.24 24.05 -4.41
CA ILE A 282 2.59 23.55 -5.64
C ILE A 282 1.36 24.34 -6.09
N GLN A 283 0.85 25.29 -5.29
CA GLN A 283 -0.42 25.98 -5.53
C GLN A 283 -0.53 26.64 -6.92
N ASP A 284 0.57 27.17 -7.45
CA ASP A 284 0.58 27.85 -8.75
C ASP A 284 0.61 26.88 -9.94
N ILE A 285 0.98 25.64 -9.72
CA ILE A 285 1.23 24.63 -10.75
C ILE A 285 0.28 23.44 -10.69
N VAL A 286 -0.40 23.20 -9.58
CA VAL A 286 -1.43 22.15 -9.45
C VAL A 286 -2.72 22.58 -10.16
N GLN A 287 -3.46 21.62 -10.71
CA GLN A 287 -4.78 21.89 -11.29
C GLN A 287 -5.81 22.08 -10.18
N ASP A 288 -6.81 22.91 -10.44
CA ASP A 288 -7.87 23.22 -9.49
C ASP A 288 -8.64 21.97 -9.02
N GLY A 289 -8.93 21.91 -7.73
CA GLY A 289 -9.73 20.87 -7.09
C GLY A 289 -8.97 19.61 -6.69
N PHE A 290 -7.66 19.45 -6.99
CA PHE A 290 -6.88 18.32 -6.49
C PHE A 290 -6.37 18.54 -5.06
N VAL A 291 -5.97 19.75 -4.72
CA VAL A 291 -5.49 20.13 -3.36
C VAL A 291 -6.33 21.29 -2.81
N GLN A 292 -6.29 21.47 -1.47
CA GLN A 292 -6.97 22.55 -0.75
C GLN A 292 -5.99 23.46 -0.03
#